data_99ef0b04cc82e783427411a1675394d1
#
_entry.id   99ef0b04cc82e783427411a1675394d1
#
_cell.length_a   1.000
_cell.length_b   1.000
_cell.length_c   1.000
_cell.angle_alpha   90.00
_cell.angle_beta   90.00
_cell.angle_gamma   90.00
#
_symmetry.space_group_name_H-M   'P 1'
#
loop_
_entity.id
_entity.type
_entity.pdbx_description
1 polymer ?
#
loop_
_entity_poly.entity_id
_entity_poly.type
_entity_poly.pdbx_seq_one_letter_code
_entity_poly.pdbx_strand_id
1 'polypeptide(L)'
;MSSPLSLAAVVAVCLTTLVVGGLGLRLSRRTSDFYVAGRTVSPRLNASAIGGEYLSAASFLGVAGLVYGAGIDMLWLPVGYTLGYLVLLVMVAAPMRRSGAYTLPDFAEARLGSRAVRLVSSVLVVAIGWLYLVPQFQGAGLTLTLVTGAPPWVGGFVVMVVIAAAVGAGGMRSITFVQAVQYWIKLTALAVPAFALLFLWFRAGHPAPVVPPDWHALLSRSGPDDHPVYRTVSVVLALCLGTMGLPHVLVRYYTNPDGVGARRTTVTVIALLGVFYLLPPVYAALGRVVYHELPDGVRSDSIVLRIPGELAGGLGGEVMTAMLAGGAFAAFLSTASGLAMSVTGVIDQEVLRPRFSRLSGGDAPGIRGFRYAAVLAVVLPYLLSRAIEPMGLATTVGLAFAVAAATFAPLIILGVWWPRLSVPGAMTGLLVGGVATVASLGVTMARGDLDGWAGALLANPALWAVPLAITSAVVVSLATPGRIPASTTRILVRLHTPERVALARSRLRD
;
A
#
# COMPACT_ATOMS: atom_id res chain seq x y z
N MET A 1 -3.95 -28.12 14.13
CA MET A 1 -5.19 -28.84 13.72
C MET A 1 -5.80 -28.08 12.57
N SER A 2 -6.11 -28.73 11.45
CA SER A 2 -6.78 -28.08 10.30
C SER A 2 -8.20 -27.70 10.68
N SER A 3 -8.56 -26.42 10.60
CA SER A 3 -9.92 -25.95 10.84
C SER A 3 -10.71 -25.86 9.51
N PRO A 4 -11.69 -26.76 9.29
CA PRO A 4 -12.51 -26.72 8.08
C PRO A 4 -13.27 -25.37 7.93
N LEU A 5 -13.66 -24.76 9.06
CA LEU A 5 -14.33 -23.46 9.07
C LEU A 5 -13.42 -22.34 8.55
N SER A 6 -12.14 -22.34 8.96
CA SER A 6 -11.17 -21.36 8.49
C SER A 6 -10.88 -21.51 7.00
N LEU A 7 -10.76 -22.74 6.50
CA LEU A 7 -10.61 -23.00 5.06
C LEU A 7 -11.85 -22.52 4.29
N ALA A 8 -13.06 -22.82 4.80
CA ALA A 8 -14.31 -22.38 4.17
C ALA A 8 -14.40 -20.84 4.10
N ALA A 9 -13.99 -20.13 5.17
CA ALA A 9 -13.96 -18.66 5.18
C ALA A 9 -12.97 -18.09 4.14
N VAL A 10 -11.77 -18.67 4.02
CA VAL A 10 -10.78 -18.28 3.00
C VAL A 10 -11.33 -18.50 1.60
N VAL A 11 -11.90 -19.69 1.34
CA VAL A 11 -12.51 -20.02 0.04
C VAL A 11 -13.67 -19.08 -0.30
N ALA A 12 -14.54 -18.77 0.67
CA ALA A 12 -15.65 -17.84 0.48
C ALA A 12 -15.18 -16.44 0.08
N VAL A 13 -14.12 -15.92 0.70
CA VAL A 13 -13.54 -14.61 0.34
C VAL A 13 -12.90 -14.65 -1.06
N CYS A 14 -12.18 -15.71 -1.41
CA CYS A 14 -11.63 -15.89 -2.75
C CYS A 14 -12.75 -15.95 -3.82
N LEU A 15 -13.79 -16.73 -3.58
CA LEU A 15 -14.94 -16.83 -4.48
C LEU A 15 -15.68 -15.49 -4.61
N THR A 16 -15.92 -14.79 -3.51
CA THR A 16 -16.52 -13.44 -3.53
C THR A 16 -15.69 -12.49 -4.39
N THR A 17 -14.37 -12.53 -4.25
CA THR A 17 -13.45 -11.71 -5.06
C THR A 17 -13.58 -12.04 -6.55
N LEU A 18 -13.61 -13.33 -6.92
CA LEU A 18 -13.75 -13.77 -8.31
C LEU A 18 -15.13 -13.43 -8.89
N VAL A 19 -16.21 -13.66 -8.13
CA VAL A 19 -17.58 -13.37 -8.57
C VAL A 19 -17.78 -11.87 -8.79
N VAL A 20 -17.44 -11.04 -7.79
CA VAL A 20 -17.56 -9.58 -7.91
C VAL A 20 -16.60 -9.04 -8.96
N GLY A 21 -15.39 -9.59 -9.04
CA GLY A 21 -14.42 -9.29 -10.11
C GLY A 21 -14.97 -9.63 -11.51
N GLY A 22 -15.59 -10.79 -11.64
CA GLY A 22 -16.21 -11.26 -12.89
C GLY A 22 -17.42 -10.45 -13.36
N LEU A 23 -18.23 -9.91 -12.42
CA LEU A 23 -19.32 -8.98 -12.75
C LEU A 23 -18.78 -7.72 -13.45
N GLY A 24 -17.55 -7.32 -13.16
CA GLY A 24 -16.87 -6.22 -13.84
C GLY A 24 -16.69 -6.40 -15.34
N LEU A 25 -16.63 -7.64 -15.85
CA LEU A 25 -16.60 -7.90 -17.30
C LEU A 25 -17.80 -7.30 -18.04
N ARG A 26 -18.95 -7.26 -17.38
CA ARG A 26 -20.18 -6.67 -17.93
C ARG A 26 -20.21 -5.14 -17.82
N LEU A 27 -19.46 -4.58 -16.86
CA LEU A 27 -19.47 -3.15 -16.52
C LEU A 27 -18.35 -2.36 -17.23
N SER A 28 -17.23 -3.00 -17.58
CA SER A 28 -16.05 -2.35 -18.15
C SER A 28 -16.02 -2.55 -19.67
N ARG A 29 -16.49 -1.54 -20.43
CA ARG A 29 -16.58 -1.60 -21.90
C ARG A 29 -15.58 -0.67 -22.60
N ARG A 30 -15.07 0.37 -21.90
CA ARG A 30 -14.14 1.35 -22.46
C ARG A 30 -12.78 1.27 -21.76
N THR A 31 -11.72 1.68 -22.45
CA THR A 31 -10.37 1.74 -21.88
C THR A 31 -10.31 2.55 -20.57
N SER A 32 -11.06 3.67 -20.50
CA SER A 32 -11.16 4.50 -19.27
C SER A 32 -11.78 3.75 -18.08
N ASP A 33 -12.64 2.74 -18.31
CA ASP A 33 -13.21 1.93 -17.23
C ASP A 33 -12.14 1.02 -16.62
N PHE A 34 -11.21 0.51 -17.44
CA PHE A 34 -10.11 -0.33 -16.99
C PHE A 34 -9.06 0.44 -16.19
N TYR A 35 -8.71 1.68 -16.55
CA TYR A 35 -7.65 2.43 -15.87
C TYR A 35 -8.14 3.32 -14.72
N VAL A 36 -9.29 4.00 -14.88
CA VAL A 36 -9.76 5.01 -13.92
C VAL A 36 -11.26 4.92 -13.61
N ALA A 37 -11.88 3.76 -13.84
CA ALA A 37 -13.31 3.51 -13.57
C ALA A 37 -14.24 4.59 -14.17
N GLY A 38 -13.92 5.11 -15.37
CA GLY A 38 -14.65 6.18 -16.04
C GLY A 38 -14.68 7.51 -15.29
N ARG A 39 -13.93 7.66 -14.19
CA ARG A 39 -13.91 8.86 -13.31
C ARG A 39 -15.27 9.19 -12.67
N THR A 40 -16.06 8.17 -12.35
CA THR A 40 -17.43 8.31 -11.83
C THR A 40 -17.61 7.71 -10.42
N VAL A 41 -16.53 7.32 -9.75
CA VAL A 41 -16.61 6.68 -8.44
C VAL A 41 -16.98 7.70 -7.37
N SER A 42 -18.07 7.42 -6.64
CA SER A 42 -18.52 8.29 -5.55
C SER A 42 -17.50 8.34 -4.40
N PRO A 43 -17.38 9.47 -3.67
CA PRO A 43 -16.40 9.61 -2.59
C PRO A 43 -16.48 8.54 -1.52
N ARG A 44 -17.68 8.11 -1.10
CA ARG A 44 -17.86 7.07 -0.08
C ARG A 44 -17.39 5.70 -0.56
N LEU A 45 -17.79 5.30 -1.78
CA LEU A 45 -17.36 4.04 -2.37
C LEU A 45 -15.84 4.02 -2.58
N ASN A 46 -15.28 5.13 -3.07
CA ASN A 46 -13.83 5.23 -3.29
C ASN A 46 -13.05 5.20 -1.97
N ALA A 47 -13.58 5.84 -0.90
CA ALA A 47 -12.97 5.78 0.42
C ALA A 47 -12.95 4.36 0.99
N SER A 48 -14.05 3.61 0.89
CA SER A 48 -14.08 2.19 1.28
C SER A 48 -13.10 1.36 0.44
N ALA A 49 -13.00 1.63 -0.87
CA ALA A 49 -12.06 0.94 -1.74
C ALA A 49 -10.59 1.25 -1.38
N ILE A 50 -10.27 2.51 -1.10
CA ILE A 50 -8.94 2.94 -0.64
C ILE A 50 -8.62 2.31 0.72
N GLY A 51 -9.53 2.35 1.69
CA GLY A 51 -9.36 1.67 2.97
C GLY A 51 -9.17 0.16 2.79
N GLY A 52 -9.93 -0.45 1.87
CA GLY A 52 -9.76 -1.84 1.47
C GLY A 52 -8.39 -2.13 0.89
N GLU A 53 -7.88 -1.29 0.03
CA GLU A 53 -6.58 -1.45 -0.61
C GLU A 53 -5.39 -1.17 0.32
N TYR A 54 -5.48 -0.11 1.13
CA TYR A 54 -4.40 0.38 1.96
C TYR A 54 -4.16 -0.49 3.21
N LEU A 55 -5.23 -0.99 3.84
CA LEU A 55 -5.15 -1.87 5.00
C LEU A 55 -4.72 -3.27 4.56
N SER A 56 -3.43 -3.47 4.47
CA SER A 56 -2.75 -4.65 3.95
C SER A 56 -2.51 -5.73 5.01
N ALA A 57 -1.75 -6.77 4.65
CA ALA A 57 -1.18 -7.75 5.59
C ALA A 57 -0.48 -7.09 6.78
N ALA A 58 0.30 -6.05 6.50
CA ALA A 58 1.00 -5.28 7.52
C ALA A 58 0.05 -4.64 8.53
N SER A 59 -1.06 -4.04 8.05
CA SER A 59 -2.05 -3.42 8.92
C SER A 59 -2.89 -4.42 9.70
N PHE A 60 -3.25 -5.56 9.08
CA PHE A 60 -4.14 -6.55 9.68
C PHE A 60 -3.44 -7.46 10.69
N LEU A 61 -2.25 -7.95 10.35
CA LEU A 61 -1.46 -8.88 11.17
C LEU A 61 -0.18 -8.22 11.73
N GLY A 62 0.54 -7.49 10.88
CA GLY A 62 1.88 -7.02 11.19
C GLY A 62 1.92 -5.98 12.31
N VAL A 63 0.97 -5.03 12.37
CA VAL A 63 0.92 -4.02 13.45
C VAL A 63 0.71 -4.69 14.80
N ALA A 64 -0.21 -5.65 14.91
CA ALA A 64 -0.42 -6.39 16.15
C ALA A 64 0.82 -7.18 16.55
N GLY A 65 1.48 -7.85 15.59
CA GLY A 65 2.70 -8.59 15.81
C GLY A 65 3.85 -7.70 16.30
N LEU A 66 4.02 -6.52 15.71
CA LEU A 66 5.05 -5.58 16.13
C LEU A 66 4.78 -4.98 17.51
N VAL A 67 3.54 -4.60 17.81
CA VAL A 67 3.18 -4.08 19.15
C VAL A 67 3.35 -5.18 20.19
N TYR A 68 2.96 -6.42 19.88
CA TYR A 68 3.21 -7.57 20.76
C TYR A 68 4.71 -7.74 21.05
N GLY A 69 5.55 -7.79 20.01
CA GLY A 69 6.98 -8.06 20.15
C GLY A 69 7.77 -6.87 20.69
N ALA A 70 7.45 -5.67 20.23
CA ALA A 70 8.28 -4.48 20.40
C ALA A 70 7.66 -3.38 21.28
N GLY A 71 6.43 -3.58 21.78
CA GLY A 71 5.78 -2.63 22.68
C GLY A 71 4.98 -1.54 21.98
N ILE A 72 4.43 -0.64 22.81
CA ILE A 72 3.53 0.43 22.36
C ILE A 72 4.23 1.47 21.47
N ASP A 73 5.55 1.51 21.45
CA ASP A 73 6.32 2.37 20.53
C ASP A 73 5.99 2.09 19.06
N MET A 74 5.58 0.84 18.74
CA MET A 74 5.14 0.48 17.39
C MET A 74 3.80 1.10 16.98
N LEU A 75 3.08 1.79 17.87
CA LEU A 75 1.89 2.57 17.53
C LEU A 75 2.20 3.80 16.65
N TRP A 76 3.47 4.20 16.55
CA TRP A 76 3.88 5.21 15.58
C TRP A 76 3.67 4.78 14.11
N LEU A 77 3.58 3.46 13.82
CA LEU A 77 3.25 3.00 12.46
C LEU A 77 1.82 3.39 12.03
N PRO A 78 0.74 3.05 12.78
CA PRO A 78 -0.60 3.54 12.48
C PRO A 78 -0.69 5.06 12.39
N VAL A 79 0.03 5.78 13.25
CA VAL A 79 0.10 7.24 13.20
C VAL A 79 0.72 7.69 11.87
N GLY A 80 1.86 7.15 11.47
CA GLY A 80 2.53 7.47 10.20
C GLY A 80 1.64 7.17 8.99
N TYR A 81 0.98 6.02 8.96
CA TYR A 81 0.03 5.65 7.91
C TYR A 81 -1.13 6.65 7.78
N THR A 82 -1.71 7.07 8.91
CA THR A 82 -2.84 8.00 8.91
C THR A 82 -2.41 9.42 8.56
N LEU A 83 -1.27 9.89 9.08
CA LEU A 83 -0.68 11.19 8.74
C LEU A 83 -0.39 11.31 7.25
N GLY A 84 -0.01 10.22 6.57
CA GLY A 84 0.19 10.21 5.13
C GLY A 84 -1.06 10.64 4.35
N TYR A 85 -2.25 10.24 4.78
CA TYR A 85 -3.51 10.70 4.18
C TYR A 85 -3.84 12.16 4.52
N LEU A 86 -3.40 12.67 5.66
CA LEU A 86 -3.52 14.10 5.96
C LEU A 86 -2.67 14.94 5.00
N VAL A 87 -1.44 14.53 4.73
CA VAL A 87 -0.58 15.18 3.73
C VAL A 87 -1.20 15.08 2.32
N LEU A 88 -1.72 13.91 1.95
CA LEU A 88 -2.45 13.72 0.69
C LEU A 88 -3.65 14.67 0.58
N LEU A 89 -4.44 14.84 1.65
CA LEU A 89 -5.61 15.72 1.69
C LEU A 89 -5.24 17.17 1.36
N VAL A 90 -4.18 17.64 2.00
CA VAL A 90 -3.78 19.05 1.89
C VAL A 90 -3.07 19.33 0.57
N MET A 91 -2.12 18.48 0.19
CA MET A 91 -1.17 18.81 -0.87
C MET A 91 -1.48 18.15 -2.22
N VAL A 92 -2.10 16.98 -2.25
CA VAL A 92 -2.03 16.10 -3.42
C VAL A 92 -3.39 15.74 -4.02
N ALA A 93 -4.40 15.46 -3.21
CA ALA A 93 -5.66 14.85 -3.64
C ALA A 93 -6.36 15.61 -4.79
N ALA A 94 -6.57 16.91 -4.65
CA ALA A 94 -7.24 17.72 -5.66
C ALA A 94 -6.33 18.01 -6.89
N PRO A 95 -5.06 18.43 -6.73
CA PRO A 95 -4.15 18.61 -7.86
C PRO A 95 -3.99 17.35 -8.71
N MET A 96 -3.78 16.18 -8.09
CA MET A 96 -3.62 14.93 -8.84
C MET A 96 -4.87 14.58 -9.63
N ARG A 97 -6.06 14.74 -9.04
CA ARG A 97 -7.30 14.53 -9.79
C ARG A 97 -7.42 15.44 -11.01
N ARG A 98 -7.02 16.71 -10.88
CA ARG A 98 -7.05 17.72 -11.94
C ARG A 98 -5.98 17.53 -13.00
N SER A 99 -4.90 16.80 -12.70
CA SER A 99 -3.84 16.52 -13.67
C SER A 99 -4.38 15.81 -14.93
N GLY A 100 -5.43 15.02 -14.77
CA GLY A 100 -6.01 14.24 -15.85
C GLY A 100 -5.23 12.99 -16.21
N ALA A 101 -4.16 12.66 -15.46
CA ALA A 101 -3.37 11.48 -15.65
C ALA A 101 -4.16 10.18 -15.37
N TYR A 102 -3.63 9.06 -15.85
CA TYR A 102 -4.11 7.71 -15.55
C TYR A 102 -3.17 6.98 -14.59
N THR A 103 -1.88 7.29 -14.69
CA THR A 103 -0.83 6.69 -13.87
C THR A 103 0.11 7.79 -13.35
N LEU A 104 0.98 7.44 -12.39
CA LEU A 104 1.98 8.36 -11.87
C LEU A 104 3.05 8.74 -12.92
N PRO A 105 3.55 7.82 -13.76
CA PRO A 105 4.38 8.17 -14.91
C PRO A 105 3.71 9.13 -15.90
N ASP A 106 2.39 9.02 -16.13
CA ASP A 106 1.65 9.98 -16.97
C ASP A 106 1.67 11.39 -16.36
N PHE A 107 1.53 11.50 -15.03
CA PHE A 107 1.65 12.78 -14.34
C PHE A 107 3.06 13.37 -14.50
N ALA A 108 4.10 12.55 -14.33
CA ALA A 108 5.49 12.97 -14.46
C ALA A 108 5.79 13.50 -15.87
N GLU A 109 5.35 12.77 -16.90
CA GLU A 109 5.50 13.20 -18.31
C GLU A 109 4.68 14.44 -18.60
N ALA A 110 3.41 14.51 -18.19
CA ALA A 110 2.57 15.68 -18.39
C ALA A 110 3.18 16.94 -17.78
N ARG A 111 3.77 16.81 -16.56
CA ARG A 111 4.40 17.93 -15.85
C ARG A 111 5.72 18.38 -16.46
N LEU A 112 6.53 17.44 -16.93
CA LEU A 112 7.93 17.69 -17.34
C LEU A 112 8.16 17.57 -18.83
N GLY A 113 7.22 17.08 -19.63
CA GLY A 113 7.36 16.92 -21.07
C GLY A 113 8.49 15.96 -21.47
N SER A 114 8.85 15.00 -20.58
CA SER A 114 10.03 14.17 -20.78
C SER A 114 9.70 12.68 -20.75
N ARG A 115 9.97 12.00 -21.86
CA ARG A 115 9.87 10.54 -21.98
C ARG A 115 10.83 9.80 -21.06
N ALA A 116 12.04 10.36 -20.81
CA ALA A 116 13.02 9.76 -19.92
C ALA A 116 12.54 9.74 -18.46
N VAL A 117 11.93 10.84 -17.97
CA VAL A 117 11.34 10.90 -16.63
C VAL A 117 10.17 9.92 -16.51
N ARG A 118 9.34 9.80 -17.54
CA ARG A 118 8.26 8.80 -17.61
C ARG A 118 8.81 7.39 -17.43
N LEU A 119 9.84 7.03 -18.18
CA LEU A 119 10.43 5.69 -18.16
C LEU A 119 11.02 5.35 -16.77
N VAL A 120 11.79 6.26 -16.16
CA VAL A 120 12.34 6.07 -14.81
C VAL A 120 11.21 5.95 -13.79
N SER A 121 10.18 6.80 -13.88
CA SER A 121 9.00 6.69 -13.02
C SER A 121 8.29 5.35 -13.20
N SER A 122 8.21 4.82 -14.43
CA SER A 122 7.59 3.53 -14.73
C SER A 122 8.35 2.37 -14.08
N VAL A 123 9.68 2.38 -14.15
CA VAL A 123 10.53 1.38 -13.48
C VAL A 123 10.33 1.43 -11.95
N LEU A 124 10.31 2.64 -11.37
CA LEU A 124 10.09 2.81 -9.93
C LEU A 124 8.69 2.35 -9.49
N VAL A 125 7.65 2.60 -10.28
CA VAL A 125 6.28 2.10 -10.00
C VAL A 125 6.26 0.58 -9.93
N VAL A 126 6.91 -0.09 -10.90
CA VAL A 126 6.99 -1.56 -10.92
C VAL A 126 7.79 -2.08 -9.72
N ALA A 127 8.94 -1.48 -9.43
CA ALA A 127 9.80 -1.88 -8.32
C ALA A 127 9.09 -1.74 -6.96
N ILE A 128 8.46 -0.58 -6.69
CA ILE A 128 7.71 -0.34 -5.46
C ILE A 128 6.50 -1.28 -5.38
N GLY A 129 5.78 -1.47 -6.48
CA GLY A 129 4.62 -2.36 -6.52
C GLY A 129 5.00 -3.81 -6.23
N TRP A 130 6.09 -4.30 -6.79
CA TRP A 130 6.59 -5.67 -6.54
C TRP A 130 7.13 -5.82 -5.12
N LEU A 131 7.88 -4.86 -4.61
CA LEU A 131 8.38 -4.88 -3.23
C LEU A 131 7.22 -4.96 -2.22
N TYR A 132 6.11 -4.27 -2.51
CA TYR A 132 4.94 -4.29 -1.63
C TYR A 132 4.04 -5.54 -1.84
N LEU A 133 4.08 -6.18 -3.02
CA LEU A 133 3.35 -7.44 -3.28
C LEU A 133 3.94 -8.63 -2.52
N VAL A 134 5.27 -8.68 -2.35
CA VAL A 134 5.97 -9.76 -1.65
C VAL A 134 5.35 -10.09 -0.29
N PRO A 135 5.19 -9.15 0.66
CA PRO A 135 4.61 -9.46 1.97
C PRO A 135 3.13 -9.87 1.91
N GLN A 136 2.39 -9.53 0.86
CA GLN A 136 1.01 -9.99 0.70
C GLN A 136 0.99 -11.51 0.43
N PHE A 137 1.88 -12.01 -0.44
CA PHE A 137 1.99 -13.44 -0.72
C PHE A 137 2.54 -14.22 0.48
N GLN A 138 3.53 -13.67 1.19
CA GLN A 138 4.09 -14.28 2.41
C GLN A 138 3.06 -14.34 3.54
N GLY A 139 2.27 -13.28 3.74
CA GLY A 139 1.18 -13.24 4.72
C GLY A 139 0.07 -14.24 4.43
N ALA A 140 -0.28 -14.40 3.15
CA ALA A 140 -1.25 -15.42 2.72
C ALA A 140 -0.72 -16.83 2.97
N GLY A 141 0.57 -17.06 2.71
CA GLY A 141 1.26 -18.31 3.06
C GLY A 141 1.19 -18.60 4.55
N LEU A 142 1.61 -17.63 5.39
CA LEU A 142 1.56 -17.75 6.84
C LEU A 142 0.15 -18.11 7.34
N THR A 143 -0.86 -17.36 6.87
CA THR A 143 -2.25 -17.56 7.29
C THR A 143 -2.77 -18.95 6.90
N LEU A 144 -2.56 -19.36 5.65
CA LEU A 144 -3.04 -20.66 5.18
C LEU A 144 -2.34 -21.81 5.89
N THR A 145 -1.03 -21.72 6.11
CA THR A 145 -0.28 -22.72 6.89
C THR A 145 -0.82 -22.89 8.30
N LEU A 146 -1.12 -21.77 8.98
CA LEU A 146 -1.67 -21.82 10.35
C LEU A 146 -3.03 -22.50 10.44
N VAL A 147 -3.91 -22.27 9.46
CA VAL A 147 -5.29 -22.78 9.53
C VAL A 147 -5.49 -24.15 8.88
N THR A 148 -4.57 -24.58 7.99
CA THR A 148 -4.73 -25.85 7.25
C THR A 148 -3.54 -26.80 7.35
N GLY A 149 -2.37 -26.32 7.82
CA GLY A 149 -1.11 -27.07 7.74
C GLY A 149 -0.49 -27.13 6.35
N ALA A 150 -1.09 -26.49 5.33
CA ALA A 150 -0.56 -26.47 3.97
C ALA A 150 0.82 -25.78 3.90
N PRO A 151 1.69 -26.17 2.94
CA PRO A 151 2.96 -25.48 2.74
C PRO A 151 2.78 -23.99 2.48
N PRO A 152 3.68 -23.09 2.97
CA PRO A 152 3.50 -21.62 2.87
C PRO A 152 3.32 -21.09 1.44
N TRP A 153 3.90 -21.75 0.44
CA TRP A 153 3.77 -21.32 -0.97
C TRP A 153 2.33 -21.40 -1.51
N VAL A 154 1.50 -22.30 -0.95
CA VAL A 154 0.12 -22.53 -1.44
C VAL A 154 -0.74 -21.27 -1.24
N GLY A 155 -0.66 -20.62 -0.07
CA GLY A 155 -1.43 -19.38 0.21
C GLY A 155 -1.08 -18.25 -0.75
N GLY A 156 0.21 -18.04 -0.97
CA GLY A 156 0.69 -17.05 -1.95
C GLY A 156 0.24 -17.36 -3.38
N PHE A 157 0.28 -18.65 -3.79
CA PHE A 157 -0.17 -19.10 -5.10
C PHE A 157 -1.67 -18.86 -5.30
N VAL A 158 -2.50 -19.18 -4.31
CA VAL A 158 -3.95 -18.93 -4.37
C VAL A 158 -4.22 -17.44 -4.57
N VAL A 159 -3.58 -16.58 -3.78
CA VAL A 159 -3.72 -15.12 -3.90
C VAL A 159 -3.27 -14.64 -5.28
N MET A 160 -2.13 -15.13 -5.80
CA MET A 160 -1.63 -14.81 -7.14
C MET A 160 -2.66 -15.13 -8.22
N VAL A 161 -3.22 -16.35 -8.22
CA VAL A 161 -4.21 -16.79 -9.23
C VAL A 161 -5.49 -15.96 -9.16
N VAL A 162 -6.03 -15.75 -7.95
CA VAL A 162 -7.26 -14.98 -7.74
C VAL A 162 -7.09 -13.54 -8.24
N ILE A 163 -5.95 -12.90 -7.94
CA ILE A 163 -5.68 -11.53 -8.38
C ILE A 163 -5.48 -11.44 -9.88
N ALA A 164 -4.69 -12.36 -10.48
CA ALA A 164 -4.50 -12.39 -11.93
C ALA A 164 -5.84 -12.47 -12.67
N ALA A 165 -6.73 -13.33 -12.18
CA ALA A 165 -8.08 -13.50 -12.72
C ALA A 165 -8.95 -12.24 -12.52
N ALA A 166 -9.00 -11.69 -11.29
CA ALA A 166 -9.85 -10.54 -10.96
C ALA A 166 -9.41 -9.25 -11.69
N VAL A 167 -8.11 -8.95 -11.73
CA VAL A 167 -7.55 -7.77 -12.40
C VAL A 167 -7.69 -7.91 -13.92
N GLY A 168 -7.34 -9.08 -14.45
CA GLY A 168 -7.44 -9.35 -15.89
C GLY A 168 -8.88 -9.36 -16.43
N ALA A 169 -9.87 -9.67 -15.56
CA ALA A 169 -11.28 -9.70 -15.95
C ALA A 169 -11.88 -8.29 -15.97
N GLY A 170 -11.76 -7.51 -14.88
CA GLY A 170 -12.64 -6.36 -14.66
C GLY A 170 -11.98 -4.99 -14.62
N GLY A 171 -10.67 -4.88 -14.54
CA GLY A 171 -9.95 -3.60 -14.42
C GLY A 171 -10.34 -2.79 -13.17
N MET A 172 -10.05 -1.47 -13.19
CA MET A 172 -10.22 -0.58 -12.03
C MET A 172 -11.66 -0.50 -11.52
N ARG A 173 -12.65 -0.50 -12.42
CA ARG A 173 -14.07 -0.36 -12.03
C ARG A 173 -14.52 -1.52 -11.17
N SER A 174 -14.19 -2.75 -11.57
CA SER A 174 -14.52 -3.96 -10.85
C SER A 174 -13.76 -4.03 -9.52
N ILE A 175 -12.44 -3.83 -9.58
CA ILE A 175 -11.58 -3.89 -8.39
C ILE A 175 -12.03 -2.87 -7.32
N THR A 176 -12.56 -1.69 -7.71
CA THR A 176 -13.09 -0.72 -6.76
C THR A 176 -14.25 -1.29 -5.92
N PHE A 177 -15.18 -2.02 -6.52
CA PHE A 177 -16.28 -2.66 -5.78
C PHE A 177 -15.77 -3.80 -4.90
N VAL A 178 -14.89 -4.66 -5.42
CA VAL A 178 -14.28 -5.75 -4.66
C VAL A 178 -13.60 -5.22 -3.40
N GLN A 179 -12.76 -4.21 -3.53
CA GLN A 179 -12.01 -3.65 -2.40
C GLN A 179 -12.89 -2.91 -1.39
N ALA A 180 -13.94 -2.24 -1.86
CA ALA A 180 -14.90 -1.61 -0.96
C ALA A 180 -15.62 -2.64 -0.08
N VAL A 181 -16.04 -3.78 -0.65
CA VAL A 181 -16.62 -4.89 0.11
C VAL A 181 -15.58 -5.50 1.05
N GLN A 182 -14.36 -5.74 0.57
CA GLN A 182 -13.29 -6.32 1.37
C GLN A 182 -12.86 -5.42 2.55
N TYR A 183 -13.00 -4.09 2.47
CA TYR A 183 -12.80 -3.22 3.63
C TYR A 183 -13.74 -3.59 4.78
N TRP A 184 -15.03 -3.72 4.51
CA TRP A 184 -16.02 -4.03 5.54
C TRP A 184 -15.87 -5.46 6.06
N ILE A 185 -15.52 -6.42 5.20
CA ILE A 185 -15.17 -7.79 5.63
C ILE A 185 -14.00 -7.75 6.62
N LYS A 186 -12.92 -7.03 6.31
CA LYS A 186 -11.74 -6.91 7.18
C LYS A 186 -12.06 -6.26 8.51
N LEU A 187 -12.78 -5.13 8.47
CA LEU A 187 -13.15 -4.41 9.68
C LEU A 187 -14.01 -5.29 10.59
N THR A 188 -15.04 -5.95 10.05
CA THR A 188 -15.92 -6.85 10.81
C THR A 188 -15.14 -8.06 11.33
N ALA A 189 -14.31 -8.67 10.49
CA ALA A 189 -13.50 -9.84 10.85
C ALA A 189 -12.50 -9.55 11.97
N LEU A 190 -12.03 -8.30 12.09
CA LEU A 190 -11.12 -7.90 13.17
C LEU A 190 -11.90 -7.39 14.39
N ALA A 191 -12.97 -6.61 14.20
CA ALA A 191 -13.71 -5.99 15.29
C ALA A 191 -14.54 -7.00 16.11
N VAL A 192 -15.30 -7.89 15.44
CA VAL A 192 -16.18 -8.83 16.15
C VAL A 192 -15.40 -9.76 17.08
N PRO A 193 -14.33 -10.46 16.62
CA PRO A 193 -13.51 -11.24 17.53
C PRO A 193 -12.82 -10.39 18.60
N ALA A 194 -12.34 -9.16 18.29
CA ALA A 194 -11.72 -8.29 19.29
C ALA A 194 -12.65 -8.01 20.47
N PHE A 195 -13.91 -7.61 20.20
CA PHE A 195 -14.89 -7.35 21.25
C PHE A 195 -15.30 -8.63 21.99
N ALA A 196 -15.44 -9.77 21.30
CA ALA A 196 -15.72 -11.04 21.94
C ALA A 196 -14.58 -11.48 22.89
N LEU A 197 -13.32 -11.36 22.42
CA LEU A 197 -12.15 -11.71 23.22
C LEU A 197 -11.96 -10.76 24.42
N LEU A 198 -12.23 -9.46 24.26
CA LEU A 198 -12.25 -8.50 25.37
C LEU A 198 -13.32 -8.88 26.39
N PHE A 199 -14.51 -9.26 25.95
CA PHE A 199 -15.57 -9.71 26.84
C PHE A 199 -15.18 -10.97 27.63
N LEU A 200 -14.56 -11.95 26.98
CA LEU A 200 -14.04 -13.15 27.63
C LEU A 200 -12.93 -12.81 28.63
N TRP A 201 -12.01 -11.92 28.26
CA TRP A 201 -10.95 -11.45 29.14
C TRP A 201 -11.52 -10.76 30.41
N PHE A 202 -12.55 -9.91 30.26
CA PHE A 202 -13.23 -9.31 31.40
C PHE A 202 -13.89 -10.35 32.31
N ARG A 203 -14.54 -11.34 31.71
CA ARG A 203 -15.17 -12.43 32.48
C ARG A 203 -14.16 -13.33 33.20
N ALA A 204 -12.96 -13.46 32.69
CA ALA A 204 -11.86 -14.20 33.30
C ALA A 204 -11.17 -13.44 34.46
N GLY A 205 -11.72 -12.28 34.88
CA GLY A 205 -11.12 -11.46 35.94
C GLY A 205 -10.02 -10.52 35.43
N HIS A 206 -10.01 -10.21 34.16
CA HIS A 206 -9.07 -9.29 33.44
C HIS A 206 -7.60 -9.45 33.86
N PRO A 207 -6.98 -10.65 33.70
CA PRO A 207 -5.59 -10.86 34.06
C PRO A 207 -4.68 -9.84 33.36
N ALA A 208 -3.72 -9.30 34.09
CA ALA A 208 -2.81 -8.31 33.54
C ALA A 208 -1.90 -8.96 32.47
N PRO A 209 -1.60 -8.26 31.37
CA PRO A 209 -0.65 -8.73 30.38
C PRO A 209 0.77 -8.78 31.00
N VAL A 210 1.48 -9.87 30.76
CA VAL A 210 2.88 -9.98 31.15
C VAL A 210 3.76 -9.41 30.05
N VAL A 211 4.38 -8.27 30.32
CA VAL A 211 5.14 -7.51 29.35
C VAL A 211 6.57 -7.24 29.82
N PRO A 212 7.54 -7.10 28.91
CA PRO A 212 8.87 -6.61 29.26
C PRO A 212 8.81 -5.21 29.89
N PRO A 213 9.80 -4.84 30.74
CA PRO A 213 9.81 -3.56 31.45
C PRO A 213 9.70 -2.34 30.53
N ASP A 214 10.27 -2.41 29.34
CA ASP A 214 10.31 -1.38 28.31
C ASP A 214 9.10 -1.38 27.35
N TRP A 215 8.17 -2.33 27.50
CA TRP A 215 7.02 -2.47 26.60
C TRP A 215 6.11 -1.25 26.57
N HIS A 216 6.01 -0.53 27.68
CA HIS A 216 5.24 0.72 27.80
C HIS A 216 6.05 1.99 27.47
N ALA A 217 7.34 1.85 27.21
CA ALA A 217 8.20 3.00 26.98
C ALA A 217 8.07 3.51 25.52
N LEU A 218 7.86 4.81 25.39
CA LEU A 218 7.85 5.52 24.10
C LEU A 218 9.22 6.12 23.83
N LEU A 219 9.73 5.99 22.62
CA LEU A 219 10.99 6.59 22.15
C LEU A 219 12.23 6.22 22.99
N SER A 220 12.14 5.17 23.79
CA SER A 220 13.19 4.76 24.74
C SER A 220 13.70 3.36 24.52
N ARG A 221 13.23 2.65 23.49
CA ARG A 221 13.62 1.27 23.26
C ARG A 221 15.08 1.17 22.83
N SER A 222 15.88 0.52 23.69
CA SER A 222 17.22 0.05 23.35
C SER A 222 17.09 -1.08 22.32
N GLY A 223 17.36 -0.75 21.05
CA GLY A 223 17.54 -1.76 20.01
C GLY A 223 19.03 -1.90 19.71
N PRO A 224 19.42 -2.76 18.74
CA PRO A 224 20.80 -2.82 18.29
C PRO A 224 21.35 -1.45 17.87
N ASP A 225 20.48 -0.51 17.53
CA ASP A 225 20.83 0.79 16.96
C ASP A 225 21.02 1.92 17.97
N ASP A 226 20.70 1.77 19.22
CA ASP A 226 20.77 2.79 20.31
C ASP A 226 20.16 4.17 20.00
N HIS A 227 19.39 4.30 18.90
CA HIS A 227 18.85 5.58 18.41
C HIS A 227 17.34 5.56 18.16
N PRO A 228 16.50 5.32 19.19
CA PRO A 228 15.06 5.12 19.02
C PRO A 228 14.33 6.32 18.44
N VAL A 229 14.71 7.54 18.82
CA VAL A 229 14.09 8.78 18.30
C VAL A 229 14.34 8.90 16.79
N TYR A 230 15.59 8.68 16.34
CA TYR A 230 15.93 8.74 14.93
C TYR A 230 15.11 7.71 14.15
N ARG A 231 15.08 6.47 14.61
CA ARG A 231 14.32 5.37 13.98
C ARG A 231 12.85 5.75 13.83
N THR A 232 12.20 6.13 14.94
CA THR A 232 10.77 6.46 14.95
C THR A 232 10.45 7.62 14.02
N VAL A 233 11.21 8.71 14.06
CA VAL A 233 11.00 9.85 13.17
C VAL A 233 11.21 9.47 11.71
N SER A 234 12.25 8.68 11.40
CA SER A 234 12.51 8.21 10.05
C SER A 234 11.40 7.30 9.52
N VAL A 235 10.91 6.36 10.33
CA VAL A 235 9.79 5.49 9.97
C VAL A 235 8.50 6.28 9.76
N VAL A 236 8.15 7.18 10.67
CA VAL A 236 6.96 8.03 10.51
C VAL A 236 7.06 8.89 9.26
N LEU A 237 8.23 9.46 8.95
CA LEU A 237 8.47 10.21 7.73
C LEU A 237 8.34 9.33 6.48
N ALA A 238 8.92 8.12 6.51
CA ALA A 238 8.78 7.14 5.43
C ALA A 238 7.30 6.81 5.16
N LEU A 239 6.53 6.52 6.20
CA LEU A 239 5.11 6.16 6.08
C LEU A 239 4.27 7.36 5.62
N CYS A 240 4.50 8.53 6.19
CA CYS A 240 3.78 9.75 5.88
C CYS A 240 4.00 10.19 4.42
N LEU A 241 5.25 10.35 3.99
CA LEU A 241 5.57 10.78 2.64
C LEU A 241 5.45 9.63 1.63
N GLY A 242 5.74 8.40 2.05
CA GLY A 242 5.57 7.21 1.23
C GLY A 242 4.12 7.00 0.79
N THR A 243 3.15 7.24 1.68
CA THR A 243 1.72 7.16 1.35
C THR A 243 1.38 8.01 0.12
N MET A 244 1.92 9.23 0.01
CA MET A 244 1.69 10.05 -1.19
C MET A 244 2.55 9.63 -2.39
N GLY A 245 3.61 8.88 -2.17
CA GLY A 245 4.47 8.34 -3.22
C GLY A 245 4.03 6.97 -3.75
N LEU A 246 3.08 6.29 -3.09
CA LEU A 246 2.62 4.97 -3.51
C LEU A 246 1.74 5.04 -4.76
N PRO A 247 2.14 4.37 -5.86
CA PRO A 247 1.42 4.48 -7.13
C PRO A 247 -0.04 4.01 -7.06
N HIS A 248 -0.33 2.92 -6.37
CA HIS A 248 -1.67 2.37 -6.23
C HIS A 248 -2.61 3.29 -5.44
N VAL A 249 -2.11 3.98 -4.41
CA VAL A 249 -2.88 4.99 -3.65
C VAL A 249 -3.27 6.16 -4.56
N LEU A 250 -2.31 6.67 -5.35
CA LEU A 250 -2.54 7.83 -6.23
C LEU A 250 -3.50 7.55 -7.36
N VAL A 251 -3.47 6.36 -7.95
CA VAL A 251 -4.39 5.96 -9.02
C VAL A 251 -5.84 6.10 -8.57
N ARG A 252 -6.14 5.92 -7.30
CA ARG A 252 -7.48 6.07 -6.74
C ARG A 252 -8.03 7.49 -6.82
N TYR A 253 -7.18 8.49 -6.71
CA TYR A 253 -7.61 9.88 -6.84
C TYR A 253 -8.08 10.21 -8.26
N TYR A 254 -7.49 9.57 -9.27
CA TYR A 254 -7.90 9.74 -10.66
C TYR A 254 -9.32 9.19 -10.96
N THR A 255 -9.85 8.30 -10.10
CA THR A 255 -11.20 7.72 -10.27
C THR A 255 -12.32 8.63 -9.76
N ASN A 256 -12.01 9.64 -8.93
CA ASN A 256 -13.01 10.61 -8.44
C ASN A 256 -13.55 11.50 -9.58
N PRO A 257 -14.80 12.01 -9.47
CA PRO A 257 -15.36 12.91 -10.49
C PRO A 257 -14.62 14.24 -10.56
N ASP A 258 -14.26 14.84 -9.43
CA ASP A 258 -13.61 16.15 -9.35
C ASP A 258 -12.66 16.26 -8.13
N GLY A 259 -11.99 17.41 -7.98
CA GLY A 259 -11.06 17.66 -6.88
C GLY A 259 -11.75 17.80 -5.51
N VAL A 260 -13.02 18.20 -5.47
CA VAL A 260 -13.81 18.25 -4.22
C VAL A 260 -14.14 16.83 -3.77
N GLY A 261 -14.55 15.96 -4.72
CA GLY A 261 -14.76 14.54 -4.48
C GLY A 261 -13.49 13.85 -3.96
N ALA A 262 -12.33 14.16 -4.55
CA ALA A 262 -11.04 13.64 -4.10
C ALA A 262 -10.74 14.00 -2.63
N ARG A 263 -10.96 15.25 -2.22
CA ARG A 263 -10.78 15.68 -0.82
C ARG A 263 -11.78 15.00 0.13
N ARG A 264 -13.06 14.91 -0.24
CA ARG A 264 -14.08 14.21 0.56
C ARG A 264 -13.74 12.73 0.73
N THR A 265 -13.26 12.09 -0.33
CA THR A 265 -12.74 10.72 -0.27
C THR A 265 -11.64 10.62 0.78
N THR A 266 -10.65 11.52 0.77
CA THR A 266 -9.50 11.45 1.70
C THR A 266 -9.92 11.64 3.15
N VAL A 267 -10.80 12.60 3.46
CA VAL A 267 -11.34 12.79 4.82
C VAL A 267 -12.03 11.51 5.32
N THR A 268 -12.85 10.89 4.45
CA THR A 268 -13.52 9.64 4.80
C THR A 268 -12.51 8.50 5.01
N VAL A 269 -11.45 8.41 4.19
CA VAL A 269 -10.37 7.42 4.38
C VAL A 269 -9.70 7.59 5.72
N ILE A 270 -9.35 8.81 6.12
CA ILE A 270 -8.72 9.08 7.43
C ILE A 270 -9.60 8.54 8.57
N ALA A 271 -10.90 8.77 8.53
CA ALA A 271 -11.83 8.25 9.54
C ALA A 271 -11.88 6.72 9.53
N LEU A 272 -11.96 6.08 8.35
CA LEU A 272 -12.02 4.63 8.21
C LEU A 272 -10.72 3.96 8.70
N LEU A 273 -9.55 4.54 8.40
CA LEU A 273 -8.26 4.06 8.89
C LEU A 273 -8.14 4.23 10.40
N GLY A 274 -8.57 5.39 10.94
CA GLY A 274 -8.55 5.64 12.38
C GLY A 274 -9.33 4.58 13.16
N VAL A 275 -10.56 4.26 12.72
CA VAL A 275 -11.38 3.20 13.34
C VAL A 275 -10.69 1.84 13.25
N PHE A 276 -10.12 1.49 12.10
CA PHE A 276 -9.46 0.21 11.93
C PHE A 276 -8.23 0.05 12.83
N TYR A 277 -7.38 1.08 12.91
CA TYR A 277 -6.12 1.01 13.65
C TYR A 277 -6.28 1.00 15.19
N LEU A 278 -7.49 1.17 15.71
CA LEU A 278 -7.79 0.92 17.12
C LEU A 278 -7.79 -0.58 17.48
N LEU A 279 -7.97 -1.48 16.50
CA LEU A 279 -8.18 -2.89 16.74
C LEU A 279 -6.87 -3.72 16.89
N PRO A 280 -5.83 -3.58 16.05
CA PRO A 280 -4.61 -4.37 16.14
C PRO A 280 -3.91 -4.30 17.52
N PRO A 281 -3.84 -3.13 18.21
CA PRO A 281 -3.27 -3.05 19.56
C PRO A 281 -4.00 -3.90 20.59
N VAL A 282 -5.32 -4.09 20.44
CA VAL A 282 -6.12 -4.96 21.32
C VAL A 282 -5.61 -6.40 21.24
N TYR A 283 -5.36 -6.90 20.03
CA TYR A 283 -4.78 -8.23 19.82
C TYR A 283 -3.36 -8.34 20.39
N ALA A 284 -2.56 -7.30 20.27
CA ALA A 284 -1.22 -7.28 20.86
C ALA A 284 -1.27 -7.40 22.39
N ALA A 285 -2.14 -6.63 23.05
CA ALA A 285 -2.33 -6.67 24.49
C ALA A 285 -2.88 -8.01 24.96
N LEU A 286 -3.93 -8.54 24.32
CA LEU A 286 -4.48 -9.87 24.61
C LEU A 286 -3.45 -10.98 24.32
N GLY A 287 -2.62 -10.79 23.31
CA GLY A 287 -1.51 -11.70 23.02
C GLY A 287 -0.53 -11.82 24.18
N ARG A 288 -0.23 -10.71 24.88
CA ARG A 288 0.63 -10.70 26.08
C ARG A 288 -0.05 -11.28 27.33
N VAL A 289 -1.38 -11.35 27.35
CA VAL A 289 -2.11 -12.10 28.39
C VAL A 289 -1.96 -13.61 28.19
N VAL A 290 -2.01 -14.07 26.93
CA VAL A 290 -1.98 -15.49 26.58
C VAL A 290 -0.55 -16.04 26.49
N TYR A 291 0.33 -15.30 25.85
CA TYR A 291 1.72 -15.71 25.60
C TYR A 291 2.68 -14.69 26.21
N HIS A 292 3.45 -15.12 27.21
CA HIS A 292 4.57 -14.34 27.75
C HIS A 292 5.65 -14.18 26.70
N GLU A 293 5.98 -15.33 26.05
CA GLU A 293 6.87 -15.43 24.90
C GLU A 293 6.25 -16.39 23.88
N LEU A 294 6.45 -16.10 22.60
CA LEU A 294 6.04 -17.04 21.56
C LEU A 294 7.00 -18.22 21.51
N PRO A 295 6.50 -19.43 21.21
CA PRO A 295 7.38 -20.57 20.99
C PRO A 295 8.41 -20.32 19.90
N ASP A 296 9.57 -20.96 19.99
CA ASP A 296 10.63 -20.84 18.99
C ASP A 296 10.13 -21.10 17.57
N GLY A 297 10.56 -20.27 16.64
CA GLY A 297 10.15 -20.33 15.24
C GLY A 297 8.75 -19.79 14.95
N VAL A 298 7.99 -19.33 15.95
CA VAL A 298 6.66 -18.73 15.75
C VAL A 298 6.80 -17.23 15.51
N ARG A 299 6.29 -16.77 14.37
CA ARG A 299 6.31 -15.34 14.02
C ARG A 299 5.26 -14.56 14.78
N SER A 300 5.61 -13.37 15.26
CA SER A 300 4.69 -12.46 15.96
C SER A 300 3.49 -12.00 15.09
N ASP A 301 3.66 -11.93 13.78
CA ASP A 301 2.55 -11.66 12.83
C ASP A 301 1.39 -12.67 12.95
N SER A 302 1.64 -13.87 13.53
CA SER A 302 0.61 -14.90 13.70
C SER A 302 -0.28 -14.70 14.93
N ILE A 303 0.07 -13.77 15.83
CA ILE A 303 -0.61 -13.61 17.13
C ILE A 303 -2.11 -13.41 17.00
N VAL A 304 -2.55 -12.59 16.04
CA VAL A 304 -3.97 -12.28 15.77
C VAL A 304 -4.79 -13.55 15.53
N LEU A 305 -4.21 -14.53 14.81
CA LEU A 305 -4.88 -15.78 14.43
C LEU A 305 -4.86 -16.84 15.53
N ARG A 306 -3.94 -16.72 16.50
CA ARG A 306 -3.74 -17.72 17.57
C ARG A 306 -4.61 -17.44 18.79
N ILE A 307 -4.77 -16.17 19.18
CA ILE A 307 -5.47 -15.77 20.41
C ILE A 307 -6.87 -16.38 20.57
N PRO A 308 -7.72 -16.44 19.53
CA PRO A 308 -9.08 -16.99 19.71
C PRO A 308 -9.10 -18.46 20.17
N GLY A 309 -8.17 -19.28 19.66
CA GLY A 309 -8.07 -20.68 20.06
C GLY A 309 -7.73 -20.84 21.53
N GLU A 310 -6.87 -19.98 22.06
CA GLU A 310 -6.38 -20.03 23.43
C GLU A 310 -7.39 -19.43 24.44
N LEU A 311 -7.97 -18.27 24.13
CA LEU A 311 -8.86 -17.57 25.07
C LEU A 311 -10.30 -18.10 25.06
N ALA A 312 -10.84 -18.46 23.88
CA ALA A 312 -12.21 -18.90 23.75
C ALA A 312 -12.33 -20.43 23.71
N GLY A 313 -11.39 -21.12 23.12
CA GLY A 313 -11.42 -22.56 22.90
C GLY A 313 -12.65 -23.04 22.10
N GLY A 314 -12.74 -24.33 21.85
CA GLY A 314 -13.89 -24.98 21.22
C GLY A 314 -14.41 -24.29 19.95
N LEU A 315 -15.70 -24.43 19.68
CA LEU A 315 -16.35 -23.86 18.49
C LEU A 315 -16.25 -22.33 18.43
N GLY A 316 -16.29 -21.62 19.57
CA GLY A 316 -16.18 -20.17 19.63
C GLY A 316 -14.81 -19.69 19.13
N GLY A 317 -13.74 -20.33 19.57
CA GLY A 317 -12.39 -20.06 19.11
C GLY A 317 -12.20 -20.36 17.62
N GLU A 318 -12.76 -21.49 17.14
CA GLU A 318 -12.69 -21.86 15.72
C GLU A 318 -13.41 -20.85 14.81
N VAL A 319 -14.62 -20.41 15.19
CA VAL A 319 -15.38 -19.41 14.42
C VAL A 319 -14.64 -18.08 14.36
N MET A 320 -14.11 -17.60 15.49
CA MET A 320 -13.35 -16.35 15.51
C MET A 320 -12.05 -16.45 14.69
N THR A 321 -11.33 -17.56 14.76
CA THR A 321 -10.15 -17.82 13.93
C THR A 321 -10.53 -17.86 12.44
N ALA A 322 -11.67 -18.47 12.09
CA ALA A 322 -12.16 -18.50 10.72
C ALA A 322 -12.49 -17.08 10.19
N MET A 323 -13.14 -16.25 11.02
CA MET A 323 -13.41 -14.86 10.68
C MET A 323 -12.11 -14.09 10.42
N LEU A 324 -11.12 -14.24 11.32
CA LEU A 324 -9.81 -13.58 11.19
C LEU A 324 -9.04 -14.07 9.98
N ALA A 325 -9.05 -15.36 9.68
CA ALA A 325 -8.40 -15.93 8.48
C ALA A 325 -9.05 -15.41 7.19
N GLY A 326 -10.37 -15.37 7.12
CA GLY A 326 -11.11 -14.76 6.01
C GLY A 326 -10.79 -13.27 5.86
N GLY A 327 -10.78 -12.51 6.97
CA GLY A 327 -10.41 -11.10 7.00
C GLY A 327 -8.97 -10.85 6.53
N ALA A 328 -8.03 -11.69 6.94
CA ALA A 328 -6.64 -11.64 6.48
C ALA A 328 -6.53 -11.88 4.97
N PHE A 329 -7.22 -12.89 4.43
CA PHE A 329 -7.27 -13.12 2.99
C PHE A 329 -7.94 -11.96 2.24
N ALA A 330 -8.99 -11.35 2.79
CA ALA A 330 -9.54 -10.12 2.21
C ALA A 330 -8.51 -8.99 2.20
N ALA A 331 -7.62 -8.90 3.21
CA ALA A 331 -6.55 -7.90 3.25
C ALA A 331 -5.48 -8.17 2.17
N PHE A 332 -5.04 -9.40 2.01
CA PHE A 332 -4.07 -9.76 0.99
C PHE A 332 -4.61 -9.51 -0.41
N LEU A 333 -5.80 -10.01 -0.71
CA LEU A 333 -6.44 -9.88 -2.01
C LEU A 333 -6.74 -8.42 -2.39
N SER A 334 -7.25 -7.61 -1.45
CA SER A 334 -7.57 -6.22 -1.73
C SER A 334 -6.35 -5.38 -2.03
N THR A 335 -5.31 -5.48 -1.20
CA THR A 335 -4.07 -4.71 -1.38
C THR A 335 -3.32 -5.18 -2.62
N ALA A 336 -3.16 -6.49 -2.78
CA ALA A 336 -2.43 -7.03 -3.92
C ALA A 336 -3.16 -6.78 -5.26
N SER A 337 -4.50 -6.74 -5.30
CA SER A 337 -5.23 -6.37 -6.52
C SER A 337 -5.02 -4.91 -6.91
N GLY A 338 -4.94 -3.98 -5.94
CA GLY A 338 -4.64 -2.57 -6.22
C GLY A 338 -3.21 -2.34 -6.72
N LEU A 339 -2.25 -2.99 -6.06
CA LEU A 339 -0.84 -2.98 -6.49
C LEU A 339 -0.70 -3.57 -7.89
N ALA A 340 -1.27 -4.75 -8.12
CA ALA A 340 -1.28 -5.41 -9.42
C ALA A 340 -1.92 -4.53 -10.51
N MET A 341 -3.01 -3.81 -10.18
CA MET A 341 -3.67 -2.89 -11.10
C MET A 341 -2.75 -1.75 -11.53
N SER A 342 -2.02 -1.13 -10.59
CA SER A 342 -1.07 -0.05 -10.87
C SER A 342 0.09 -0.53 -11.74
N VAL A 343 0.70 -1.68 -11.38
CA VAL A 343 1.80 -2.28 -12.13
C VAL A 343 1.36 -2.73 -13.52
N THR A 344 0.18 -3.35 -13.62
CA THR A 344 -0.43 -3.77 -14.90
C THR A 344 -0.57 -2.59 -15.85
N GLY A 345 -1.08 -1.46 -15.35
CA GLY A 345 -1.25 -0.25 -16.17
C GLY A 345 0.06 0.24 -16.78
N VAL A 346 1.13 0.20 -16.00
CA VAL A 346 2.47 0.61 -16.47
C VAL A 346 3.07 -0.43 -17.44
N ILE A 347 3.02 -1.73 -17.11
CA ILE A 347 3.54 -2.77 -18.00
C ILE A 347 2.80 -2.77 -19.35
N ASP A 348 1.47 -2.60 -19.33
CA ASP A 348 0.70 -2.51 -20.58
C ASP A 348 1.12 -1.31 -21.41
N GLN A 349 1.18 -0.11 -20.81
CA GLN A 349 1.47 1.13 -21.54
C GLN A 349 2.90 1.20 -22.05
N GLU A 350 3.89 0.78 -21.25
CA GLU A 350 5.31 0.97 -21.58
C GLU A 350 5.93 -0.22 -22.34
N VAL A 351 5.44 -1.44 -22.11
CA VAL A 351 6.08 -2.66 -22.63
C VAL A 351 5.23 -3.34 -23.68
N LEU A 352 3.98 -3.67 -23.36
CA LEU A 352 3.17 -4.54 -24.23
C LEU A 352 2.51 -3.76 -25.38
N ARG A 353 1.87 -2.64 -25.09
CA ARG A 353 1.16 -1.84 -26.11
C ARG A 353 2.06 -1.41 -27.27
N PRO A 354 3.29 -0.86 -27.04
CA PRO A 354 4.18 -0.51 -28.15
C PRO A 354 4.63 -1.72 -28.98
N ARG A 355 4.83 -2.90 -28.36
CA ARG A 355 5.21 -4.12 -29.06
C ARG A 355 4.08 -4.69 -29.91
N PHE A 356 2.87 -4.79 -29.33
CA PHE A 356 1.71 -5.31 -30.05
C PHE A 356 1.27 -4.39 -31.20
N SER A 357 1.32 -3.06 -31.01
CA SER A 357 1.02 -2.10 -32.07
C SER A 357 1.95 -2.27 -33.29
N ARG A 358 3.23 -2.56 -33.05
CA ARG A 358 4.20 -2.85 -34.14
C ARG A 358 3.90 -4.18 -34.85
N LEU A 359 3.41 -5.20 -34.14
CA LEU A 359 3.13 -6.52 -34.68
C LEU A 359 1.78 -6.59 -35.43
N SER A 360 0.81 -5.76 -35.05
CA SER A 360 -0.57 -5.78 -35.57
C SER A 360 -0.86 -4.70 -36.61
N GLY A 361 0.15 -4.05 -37.18
CA GLY A 361 -0.05 -3.06 -38.24
C GLY A 361 -0.84 -1.80 -37.87
N GLY A 362 -0.91 -1.45 -36.57
CA GLY A 362 -1.57 -0.23 -36.09
C GLY A 362 -2.85 -0.42 -35.27
N ASP A 363 -3.44 -1.60 -35.27
CA ASP A 363 -4.56 -1.90 -34.36
C ASP A 363 -4.06 -2.04 -32.92
N ALA A 364 -4.50 -1.14 -32.06
CA ALA A 364 -4.13 -1.18 -30.64
C ALA A 364 -4.60 -2.50 -30.03
N PRO A 365 -3.73 -3.23 -29.30
CA PRO A 365 -4.05 -4.54 -28.73
C PRO A 365 -5.00 -4.44 -27.55
N GLY A 366 -6.12 -3.79 -27.68
CA GLY A 366 -7.24 -3.75 -26.77
C GLY A 366 -7.01 -4.35 -25.37
N ILE A 367 -8.00 -5.00 -24.83
CA ILE A 367 -8.00 -5.64 -23.50
C ILE A 367 -6.99 -6.80 -23.38
N ARG A 368 -6.52 -7.40 -24.51
CA ARG A 368 -5.58 -8.54 -24.46
C ARG A 368 -4.22 -8.19 -23.89
N GLY A 369 -3.63 -7.06 -24.29
CA GLY A 369 -2.36 -6.58 -23.75
C GLY A 369 -2.43 -6.37 -22.23
N PHE A 370 -3.51 -5.74 -21.77
CA PHE A 370 -3.76 -5.53 -20.35
C PHE A 370 -3.84 -6.85 -19.54
N ARG A 371 -4.47 -7.91 -20.09
CA ARG A 371 -4.55 -9.21 -19.43
C ARG A 371 -3.17 -9.89 -19.29
N TYR A 372 -2.34 -9.86 -20.33
CA TYR A 372 -0.96 -10.36 -20.23
C TYR A 372 -0.13 -9.55 -19.23
N ALA A 373 -0.29 -8.23 -19.22
CA ALA A 373 0.35 -7.38 -18.23
C ALA A 373 -0.08 -7.73 -16.80
N ALA A 374 -1.37 -8.05 -16.57
CA ALA A 374 -1.88 -8.44 -15.26
C ALA A 374 -1.25 -9.74 -14.75
N VAL A 375 -1.05 -10.72 -15.62
CA VAL A 375 -0.35 -11.97 -15.25
C VAL A 375 1.11 -11.68 -14.87
N LEU A 376 1.84 -10.92 -15.70
CA LEU A 376 3.23 -10.56 -15.40
C LEU A 376 3.37 -9.74 -14.11
N ALA A 377 2.42 -8.85 -13.84
CA ALA A 377 2.41 -8.01 -12.66
C ALA A 377 2.37 -8.79 -11.35
N VAL A 378 1.81 -9.99 -11.32
CA VAL A 378 1.66 -10.80 -10.10
C VAL A 378 2.54 -12.04 -10.05
N VAL A 379 2.85 -12.68 -11.20
CA VAL A 379 3.68 -13.90 -11.24
C VAL A 379 5.11 -13.60 -10.81
N LEU A 380 5.72 -12.52 -11.33
CA LEU A 380 7.11 -12.19 -10.99
C LEU A 380 7.30 -11.87 -9.50
N PRO A 381 6.49 -11.02 -8.83
CA PRO A 381 6.64 -10.80 -7.39
C PRO A 381 6.24 -12.01 -6.54
N TYR A 382 5.36 -12.91 -7.03
CA TYR A 382 5.12 -14.19 -6.37
C TYR A 382 6.39 -15.06 -6.37
N LEU A 383 7.06 -15.20 -7.51
CA LEU A 383 8.33 -15.93 -7.59
C LEU A 383 9.40 -15.28 -6.70
N LEU A 384 9.47 -13.95 -6.68
CA LEU A 384 10.37 -13.21 -5.80
C LEU A 384 10.06 -13.48 -4.33
N SER A 385 8.79 -13.55 -3.94
CA SER A 385 8.38 -13.87 -2.56
C SER A 385 8.82 -15.27 -2.10
N ARG A 386 9.14 -16.17 -3.05
CA ARG A 386 9.68 -17.50 -2.77
C ARG A 386 11.19 -17.50 -2.57
N ALA A 387 11.89 -16.54 -3.16
CA ALA A 387 13.33 -16.41 -3.09
C ALA A 387 13.82 -15.56 -1.89
N ILE A 388 12.95 -14.70 -1.35
CA ILE A 388 13.27 -13.81 -0.23
C ILE A 388 12.77 -14.44 1.07
N GLU A 389 13.65 -14.54 2.08
CA GLU A 389 13.26 -14.97 3.42
C GLU A 389 12.18 -14.05 4.00
N PRO A 390 11.15 -14.62 4.67
CA PRO A 390 10.08 -13.81 5.24
C PRO A 390 10.58 -12.97 6.42
N MET A 391 10.59 -11.67 6.21
CA MET A 391 10.73 -10.68 7.29
C MET A 391 9.35 -10.39 7.92
N GLY A 392 9.29 -9.59 8.99
CA GLY A 392 8.02 -9.08 9.53
C GLY A 392 7.20 -8.39 8.43
N LEU A 393 5.88 -8.69 8.35
CA LEU A 393 5.02 -8.17 7.28
C LEU A 393 5.02 -6.64 7.23
N ALA A 394 4.93 -5.99 8.39
CA ALA A 394 4.94 -4.52 8.44
C ALA A 394 6.32 -3.94 8.13
N THR A 395 7.40 -4.62 8.50
CA THR A 395 8.77 -4.21 8.17
C THR A 395 8.98 -4.21 6.66
N THR A 396 8.64 -5.31 5.98
CA THR A 396 8.80 -5.42 4.51
C THR A 396 7.96 -4.37 3.77
N VAL A 397 6.74 -4.10 4.23
CA VAL A 397 5.90 -3.02 3.68
C VAL A 397 6.56 -1.66 3.89
N GLY A 398 7.16 -1.41 5.06
CA GLY A 398 7.89 -0.18 5.38
C GLY A 398 9.02 0.12 4.39
N LEU A 399 9.71 -0.89 3.84
CA LEU A 399 10.72 -0.72 2.80
C LEU A 399 10.15 -0.09 1.52
N ALA A 400 8.98 -0.56 1.08
CA ALA A 400 8.30 0.02 -0.09
C ALA A 400 7.89 1.48 0.14
N PHE A 401 7.44 1.81 1.36
CA PHE A 401 7.14 3.20 1.75
C PHE A 401 8.39 4.08 1.75
N ALA A 402 9.52 3.60 2.26
CA ALA A 402 10.77 4.36 2.27
C ALA A 402 11.24 4.70 0.84
N VAL A 403 11.19 3.73 -0.08
CA VAL A 403 11.52 3.96 -1.50
C VAL A 403 10.54 4.96 -2.13
N ALA A 404 9.24 4.81 -1.90
CA ALA A 404 8.22 5.72 -2.41
C ALA A 404 8.37 7.15 -1.85
N ALA A 405 8.72 7.29 -0.56
CA ALA A 405 8.99 8.55 0.10
C ALA A 405 10.20 9.28 -0.48
N ALA A 406 11.28 8.56 -0.74
CA ALA A 406 12.52 9.17 -1.25
C ALA A 406 12.49 9.45 -2.77
N THR A 407 11.54 8.85 -3.51
CA THR A 407 11.44 9.01 -4.98
C THR A 407 10.25 9.87 -5.38
N PHE A 408 9.04 9.35 -5.21
CA PHE A 408 7.84 10.01 -5.73
C PHE A 408 7.34 11.18 -4.87
N ALA A 409 7.56 11.17 -3.56
CA ALA A 409 7.13 12.30 -2.75
C ALA A 409 7.84 13.61 -3.15
N PRO A 410 9.18 13.67 -3.33
CA PRO A 410 9.87 14.84 -3.89
C PRO A 410 9.33 15.27 -5.26
N LEU A 411 9.14 14.32 -6.17
CA LEU A 411 8.60 14.60 -7.51
C LEU A 411 7.20 15.23 -7.45
N ILE A 412 6.32 14.70 -6.60
CA ILE A 412 4.94 15.17 -6.47
C ILE A 412 4.89 16.54 -5.80
N ILE A 413 5.60 16.71 -4.68
CA ILE A 413 5.64 17.98 -3.96
C ILE A 413 6.17 19.09 -4.88
N LEU A 414 7.34 18.90 -5.45
CA LEU A 414 7.94 19.90 -6.34
C LEU A 414 7.18 20.05 -7.66
N GLY A 415 6.66 18.95 -8.21
CA GLY A 415 5.88 18.96 -9.45
C GLY A 415 4.56 19.71 -9.35
N VAL A 416 3.89 19.63 -8.19
CA VAL A 416 2.61 20.31 -7.93
C VAL A 416 2.81 21.76 -7.49
N TRP A 417 3.79 22.01 -6.61
CA TRP A 417 3.88 23.29 -5.88
C TRP A 417 5.01 24.20 -6.32
N TRP A 418 6.03 23.67 -7.03
CA TRP A 418 7.22 24.45 -7.36
C TRP A 418 7.36 24.65 -8.88
N PRO A 419 7.21 25.90 -9.39
CA PRO A 419 7.22 26.17 -10.83
C PRO A 419 8.61 26.01 -11.48
N ARG A 420 9.69 26.05 -10.68
CA ARG A 420 11.05 25.99 -11.20
C ARG A 420 11.62 24.57 -11.35
N LEU A 421 10.80 23.53 -11.14
CA LEU A 421 11.26 22.14 -11.32
C LEU A 421 11.60 21.89 -12.81
N SER A 422 12.88 21.60 -13.07
CA SER A 422 13.42 21.25 -14.38
C SER A 422 13.40 19.74 -14.62
N VAL A 423 13.53 19.32 -15.89
CA VAL A 423 13.63 17.89 -16.25
C VAL A 423 14.87 17.23 -15.62
N PRO A 424 16.10 17.80 -15.69
CA PRO A 424 17.25 17.21 -15.00
C PRO A 424 17.09 17.16 -13.50
N GLY A 425 16.52 18.21 -12.88
CA GLY A 425 16.28 18.22 -11.43
C GLY A 425 15.34 17.13 -10.97
N ALA A 426 14.22 16.91 -11.65
CA ALA A 426 13.31 15.82 -11.35
C ALA A 426 13.98 14.44 -11.51
N MET A 427 14.76 14.26 -12.58
CA MET A 427 15.51 13.02 -12.82
C MET A 427 16.53 12.75 -11.71
N THR A 428 17.28 13.76 -11.32
CA THR A 428 18.27 13.64 -10.23
C THR A 428 17.60 13.30 -8.91
N GLY A 429 16.50 13.97 -8.55
CA GLY A 429 15.75 13.65 -7.33
C GLY A 429 15.28 12.19 -7.29
N LEU A 430 14.67 11.69 -8.39
CA LEU A 430 14.22 10.30 -8.50
C LEU A 430 15.38 9.30 -8.37
N LEU A 431 16.50 9.55 -9.06
CA LEU A 431 17.63 8.63 -9.06
C LEU A 431 18.41 8.67 -7.75
N VAL A 432 18.72 9.85 -7.23
CA VAL A 432 19.45 9.99 -5.96
C VAL A 432 18.66 9.42 -4.81
N GLY A 433 17.35 9.77 -4.68
CA GLY A 433 16.49 9.21 -3.64
C GLY A 433 16.33 7.70 -3.77
N GLY A 434 16.09 7.21 -4.98
CA GLY A 434 15.92 5.79 -5.25
C GLY A 434 17.18 4.98 -4.96
N VAL A 435 18.32 5.38 -5.53
CA VAL A 435 19.61 4.69 -5.33
C VAL A 435 20.04 4.74 -3.87
N ALA A 436 19.97 5.92 -3.23
CA ALA A 436 20.33 6.09 -1.82
C ALA A 436 19.53 5.15 -0.91
N THR A 437 18.20 5.09 -1.09
CA THR A 437 17.32 4.25 -0.27
C THR A 437 17.54 2.76 -0.57
N VAL A 438 17.58 2.35 -1.84
CA VAL A 438 17.74 0.94 -2.20
C VAL A 438 19.13 0.41 -1.81
N ALA A 439 20.19 1.20 -1.99
CA ALA A 439 21.53 0.82 -1.56
C ALA A 439 21.61 0.67 -0.04
N SER A 440 21.03 1.62 0.71
CA SER A 440 20.95 1.59 2.17
C SER A 440 20.27 0.30 2.68
N LEU A 441 19.08 0.02 2.18
CA LEU A 441 18.33 -1.18 2.52
C LEU A 441 19.04 -2.46 2.08
N GLY A 442 19.67 -2.44 0.90
CA GLY A 442 20.47 -3.57 0.39
C GLY A 442 21.66 -3.91 1.28
N VAL A 443 22.36 -2.89 1.79
CA VAL A 443 23.46 -3.10 2.75
C VAL A 443 22.94 -3.69 4.06
N THR A 444 21.82 -3.18 4.59
CA THR A 444 21.21 -3.72 5.81
C THR A 444 20.80 -5.20 5.63
N MET A 445 20.19 -5.53 4.49
CA MET A 445 19.80 -6.93 4.21
C MET A 445 20.99 -7.88 4.02
N ALA A 446 22.10 -7.38 3.44
CA ALA A 446 23.29 -8.20 3.15
C ALA A 446 24.20 -8.39 4.36
N ARG A 447 24.26 -7.42 5.28
CA ARG A 447 25.16 -7.43 6.44
C ARG A 447 24.48 -7.76 7.77
N GLY A 448 23.14 -7.79 7.76
CA GLY A 448 22.35 -7.90 9.00
C GLY A 448 22.31 -6.61 9.79
N ASP A 449 21.92 -6.70 11.06
CA ASP A 449 21.84 -5.56 11.95
C ASP A 449 23.25 -5.02 12.24
N LEU A 450 23.50 -3.79 11.86
CA LEU A 450 24.70 -3.04 12.20
C LEU A 450 24.43 -2.21 13.45
N ASP A 451 25.43 -2.11 14.33
CA ASP A 451 25.31 -1.37 15.58
C ASP A 451 25.47 0.15 15.38
N GLY A 452 24.93 0.92 16.32
CA GLY A 452 25.10 2.36 16.43
C GLY A 452 24.52 3.16 15.26
N TRP A 453 25.08 4.34 15.00
CA TRP A 453 24.59 5.25 13.97
C TRP A 453 24.63 4.66 12.56
N ALA A 454 25.58 3.82 12.23
CA ALA A 454 25.65 3.19 10.91
C ALA A 454 24.42 2.29 10.68
N GLY A 455 24.04 1.47 11.67
CA GLY A 455 22.84 0.65 11.61
C GLY A 455 21.56 1.49 11.52
N ALA A 456 21.42 2.49 12.41
CA ALA A 456 20.26 3.34 12.43
C ALA A 456 20.01 4.07 11.09
N LEU A 457 21.07 4.66 10.50
CA LEU A 457 21.01 5.39 9.23
C LEU A 457 20.67 4.48 8.05
N LEU A 458 21.26 3.28 8.02
CA LEU A 458 21.08 2.35 6.90
C LEU A 458 19.75 1.62 6.97
N ALA A 459 19.31 1.19 8.15
CA ALA A 459 18.02 0.52 8.32
C ALA A 459 16.82 1.47 8.13
N ASN A 460 16.99 2.77 8.43
CA ASN A 460 15.91 3.76 8.39
C ASN A 460 16.31 4.99 7.56
N PRO A 461 16.47 4.87 6.22
CA PRO A 461 17.07 5.92 5.39
C PRO A 461 16.18 7.14 5.14
N ALA A 462 14.87 7.11 5.41
CA ALA A 462 13.94 8.13 4.95
C ALA A 462 14.29 9.54 5.47
N LEU A 463 14.74 9.66 6.72
CA LEU A 463 15.03 10.95 7.34
C LEU A 463 16.18 11.73 6.66
N TRP A 464 17.11 11.03 6.02
CA TRP A 464 18.21 11.67 5.27
C TRP A 464 18.02 11.54 3.75
N ALA A 465 17.49 10.42 3.24
CA ALA A 465 17.35 10.19 1.81
C ALA A 465 16.28 11.10 1.16
N VAL A 466 15.18 11.38 1.88
CA VAL A 466 14.13 12.29 1.37
C VAL A 466 14.65 13.75 1.26
N PRO A 467 15.24 14.35 2.28
CA PRO A 467 15.86 15.67 2.14
C PRO A 467 16.96 15.70 1.07
N LEU A 468 17.77 14.65 0.96
CA LEU A 468 18.80 14.55 -0.08
C LEU A 468 18.19 14.57 -1.49
N ALA A 469 17.09 13.82 -1.70
CA ALA A 469 16.38 13.80 -2.98
C ALA A 469 15.74 15.16 -3.32
N ILE A 470 15.12 15.82 -2.33
CA ILE A 470 14.55 17.16 -2.53
C ILE A 470 15.65 18.18 -2.83
N THR A 471 16.71 18.19 -2.03
CA THR A 471 17.81 19.15 -2.18
C THR A 471 18.51 18.97 -3.52
N SER A 472 18.80 17.74 -3.93
CA SER A 472 19.41 17.44 -5.24
C SER A 472 18.51 17.89 -6.40
N ALA A 473 17.21 17.62 -6.31
CA ALA A 473 16.23 18.07 -7.31
C ALA A 473 16.20 19.61 -7.42
N VAL A 474 16.18 20.30 -6.27
CA VAL A 474 16.14 21.77 -6.23
C VAL A 474 17.43 22.37 -6.76
N VAL A 475 18.60 21.92 -6.29
CA VAL A 475 19.92 22.44 -6.73
C VAL A 475 20.10 22.28 -8.23
N VAL A 476 19.85 21.07 -8.76
CA VAL A 476 19.95 20.82 -10.19
C VAL A 476 18.94 21.62 -11.01
N SER A 477 17.71 21.80 -10.51
CA SER A 477 16.72 22.63 -11.19
C SER A 477 17.12 24.10 -11.24
N LEU A 478 17.70 24.64 -10.19
CA LEU A 478 18.20 26.02 -10.15
C LEU A 478 19.42 26.21 -11.06
N ALA A 479 20.25 25.16 -11.20
CA ALA A 479 21.40 25.16 -12.13
C ALA A 479 20.98 24.96 -13.60
N THR A 480 19.74 24.53 -13.87
CA THR A 480 19.25 24.23 -15.23
C THR A 480 17.95 24.95 -15.60
N PRO A 481 17.86 26.30 -15.46
CA PRO A 481 16.61 27.02 -15.66
C PRO A 481 16.09 26.92 -17.10
N GLY A 482 16.97 26.81 -18.09
CA GLY A 482 16.60 26.63 -19.50
C GLY A 482 15.98 25.27 -19.84
N ARG A 483 15.97 24.33 -18.90
CA ARG A 483 15.37 23.00 -19.04
C ARG A 483 14.01 22.87 -18.32
N ILE A 484 13.45 23.99 -17.84
CA ILE A 484 12.08 24.03 -17.30
C ILE A 484 11.11 23.98 -18.50
N PRO A 485 10.12 23.08 -18.51
CA PRO A 485 9.18 22.97 -19.63
C PRO A 485 8.36 24.24 -19.83
N ALA A 486 8.20 24.66 -21.08
CA ALA A 486 7.40 25.84 -21.43
C ALA A 486 5.91 25.70 -21.03
N SER A 487 5.41 24.46 -20.93
CA SER A 487 4.03 24.14 -20.50
C SER A 487 3.80 24.28 -19.00
N THR A 488 4.83 24.54 -18.19
CA THR A 488 4.76 24.52 -16.70
C THR A 488 3.66 25.40 -16.15
N THR A 489 3.58 26.67 -16.56
CA THR A 489 2.56 27.60 -16.07
C THR A 489 1.15 27.12 -16.39
N ARG A 490 0.92 26.64 -17.60
CA ARG A 490 -0.39 26.10 -18.03
C ARG A 490 -0.80 24.90 -17.18
N ILE A 491 0.14 24.00 -16.89
CA ILE A 491 -0.12 22.80 -16.09
C ILE A 491 -0.39 23.17 -14.64
N LEU A 492 0.40 24.05 -14.03
CA LEU A 492 0.18 24.50 -12.65
C LEU A 492 -1.16 25.20 -12.50
N VAL A 493 -1.54 26.08 -13.44
CA VAL A 493 -2.87 26.69 -13.45
C VAL A 493 -3.96 25.61 -13.48
N ARG A 494 -3.83 24.59 -14.32
CA ARG A 494 -4.79 23.47 -14.37
C ARG A 494 -4.86 22.70 -13.05
N LEU A 495 -3.73 22.41 -12.41
CA LEU A 495 -3.69 21.67 -11.14
C LEU A 495 -4.37 22.43 -9.99
N HIS A 496 -4.31 23.78 -10.00
CA HIS A 496 -4.80 24.60 -8.89
C HIS A 496 -6.16 25.25 -9.16
N THR A 497 -6.62 25.30 -10.42
CA THR A 497 -7.93 25.90 -10.76
C THR A 497 -9.06 24.90 -10.50
N PRO A 498 -10.06 25.24 -9.66
CA PRO A 498 -11.24 24.40 -9.47
C PRO A 498 -12.01 24.18 -10.79
N GLU A 499 -12.55 22.98 -10.98
CA GLU A 499 -13.26 22.55 -12.19
C GLU A 499 -14.47 23.47 -12.52
N ARG A 500 -15.17 23.95 -11.49
CA ARG A 500 -16.32 24.87 -11.65
C ARG A 500 -15.95 26.21 -12.31
N VAL A 501 -14.76 26.73 -12.00
CA VAL A 501 -14.25 27.97 -12.59
C VAL A 501 -13.85 27.75 -14.07
N ALA A 502 -13.28 26.57 -14.36
CA ALA A 502 -12.93 26.21 -15.73
C ALA A 502 -14.16 26.10 -16.63
N LEU A 503 -15.25 25.48 -16.15
CA LEU A 503 -16.53 25.37 -16.87
C LEU A 503 -17.23 26.74 -17.05
N ALA A 504 -17.16 27.62 -16.05
CA ALA A 504 -17.71 28.96 -16.17
C ALA A 504 -16.97 29.78 -17.25
N ARG A 505 -15.66 29.66 -17.36
CA ARG A 505 -14.86 30.34 -18.39
C ARG A 505 -15.10 29.81 -19.81
N SER A 506 -15.38 28.51 -19.99
CA SER A 506 -15.73 27.97 -21.30
C SER A 506 -17.10 28.50 -21.79
N ARG A 507 -18.10 28.58 -20.91
CA ARG A 507 -19.43 29.11 -21.21
C ARG A 507 -19.46 30.64 -21.50
N LEU A 508 -18.43 31.36 -21.07
CA LEU A 508 -18.29 32.80 -21.39
C LEU A 508 -17.54 33.04 -22.71
N ARG A 509 -17.05 32.00 -23.36
CA ARG A 509 -16.36 32.08 -24.68
C ARG A 509 -17.21 31.57 -25.85
N ASP A 510 -18.31 30.90 -25.53
CA ASP A 510 -19.37 30.50 -26.47
C ASP A 510 -20.50 31.56 -26.44
#